data_effc9326d5cadc1506c5af0e2f8885e8
#
_entry.id   effc9326d5cadc1506c5af0e2f8885e8
#
_cell.length_a   1.000
_cell.length_b   1.000
_cell.length_c   1.000
_cell.angle_alpha   90.00
_cell.angle_beta   90.00
_cell.angle_gamma   90.00
#
_symmetry.space_group_name_H-M   'P 1'
#
loop_
_entity.id
_entity.type
_entity.pdbx_description
1 polymer ?
#
loop_
_entity_poly.entity_id
_entity_poly.type
_entity_poly.pdbx_seq_one_letter_code
_entity_poly.pdbx_strand_id
1 'polypeptide(L)'
;MSLASGPVRVTLDRLTPADLVEAFAFLDHDPVLNVYMLALLLRDSFGRAQDEYWAARREGRLAALLYLGVPSGAVLPVGDDLEALQRLGDLARERAERLPRRFQVVGARDAVGPFIERFARTGLVPRLDRMQIYMSLAPERLRPFDRLAELRPAGSADLDLVHESGASLRAEELEEDPRQVDPAAYRRRAEEECRDGYTLLWVGADGLRFRASVSALTADAAQVSGVYTPPAQRGRGYARRGMSELCTRLFERSRAVCLFVNDFNAPAIAVYRRIGFVDHAPWRSLFYDTSR
;
A
#
# COMPACT_ATOMS: atom_id res chain seq x y z
N MET A 1 33.73 37.97 11.56
CA MET A 1 32.93 37.91 10.34
C MET A 1 32.13 36.64 10.42
N SER A 2 30.86 36.73 10.81
CA SER A 2 29.93 35.59 10.83
C SER A 2 29.44 35.39 9.41
N LEU A 3 29.81 34.26 8.78
CA LEU A 3 29.20 33.83 7.53
C LEU A 3 27.75 33.45 7.86
N ALA A 4 26.82 34.34 7.54
CA ALA A 4 25.41 33.99 7.52
C ALA A 4 25.24 32.89 6.45
N SER A 5 25.12 31.63 6.88
CA SER A 5 24.67 30.54 6.00
C SER A 5 23.28 30.91 5.49
N GLY A 6 23.18 31.17 4.19
CA GLY A 6 21.88 31.36 3.54
C GLY A 6 20.96 30.16 3.79
N PRO A 7 19.65 30.30 3.59
CA PRO A 7 18.72 29.21 3.83
C PRO A 7 19.13 27.98 3.01
N VAL A 8 19.34 26.87 3.69
CA VAL A 8 19.70 25.59 3.09
C VAL A 8 18.60 25.18 2.12
N ARG A 9 18.91 25.19 0.83
CA ARG A 9 17.93 24.99 -0.24
C ARG A 9 17.69 23.51 -0.48
N VAL A 10 16.44 23.09 -0.52
CA VAL A 10 16.04 21.76 -0.99
C VAL A 10 16.12 21.71 -2.51
N THR A 11 16.81 20.72 -3.08
CA THR A 11 16.84 20.42 -4.53
C THR A 11 16.00 19.21 -4.86
N LEU A 12 15.52 19.12 -6.10
CA LEU A 12 14.70 17.99 -6.58
C LEU A 12 15.40 17.35 -7.78
N ASP A 13 15.57 16.03 -7.72
CA ASP A 13 16.20 15.24 -8.75
C ASP A 13 15.33 14.02 -9.10
N ARG A 14 15.27 13.67 -10.40
CA ARG A 14 14.69 12.39 -10.80
C ARG A 14 15.71 11.29 -10.54
N LEU A 15 15.30 10.26 -9.81
CA LEU A 15 16.16 9.12 -9.51
C LEU A 15 16.37 8.25 -10.75
N THR A 16 17.58 7.73 -10.83
CA THR A 16 18.10 6.85 -11.88
C THR A 16 18.65 5.56 -11.27
N PRO A 17 18.98 4.53 -12.05
CA PRO A 17 19.62 3.33 -11.53
C PRO A 17 20.92 3.59 -10.73
N ALA A 18 21.62 4.69 -10.98
CA ALA A 18 22.80 5.07 -10.20
C ALA A 18 22.47 5.43 -8.74
N ASP A 19 21.25 5.87 -8.47
CA ASP A 19 20.80 6.29 -7.14
C ASP A 19 20.19 5.13 -6.32
N LEU A 20 20.18 3.91 -6.86
CA LEU A 20 19.47 2.76 -6.28
C LEU A 20 19.93 2.46 -4.85
N VAL A 21 21.25 2.46 -4.62
CA VAL A 21 21.82 2.15 -3.31
C VAL A 21 21.43 3.18 -2.26
N GLU A 22 21.46 4.46 -2.62
CA GLU A 22 21.09 5.56 -1.73
C GLU A 22 19.60 5.52 -1.40
N ALA A 23 18.74 5.33 -2.42
CA ALA A 23 17.30 5.22 -2.24
C ALA A 23 16.93 4.01 -1.37
N PHE A 24 17.62 2.89 -1.58
CA PHE A 24 17.43 1.69 -0.77
C PHE A 24 17.81 1.94 0.69
N ALA A 25 18.99 2.51 0.94
CA ALA A 25 19.46 2.83 2.30
C ALA A 25 18.53 3.82 3.02
N PHE A 26 17.95 4.78 2.30
CA PHE A 26 16.95 5.71 2.85
C PHE A 26 15.67 5.00 3.28
N LEU A 27 15.15 4.11 2.44
CA LEU A 27 13.91 3.36 2.73
C LEU A 27 14.11 2.27 3.79
N ASP A 28 15.31 1.70 3.88
CA ASP A 28 15.69 0.65 4.83
C ASP A 28 15.76 1.16 6.29
N HIS A 29 15.63 2.45 6.50
CA HIS A 29 15.50 3.03 7.84
C HIS A 29 14.25 2.51 8.59
N ASP A 30 13.15 2.26 7.87
CA ASP A 30 11.99 1.51 8.32
C ASP A 30 11.52 0.57 7.20
N PRO A 31 12.12 -0.63 7.07
CA PRO A 31 11.82 -1.53 5.96
C PRO A 31 10.40 -2.13 6.04
N VAL A 32 9.77 -2.10 7.22
CA VAL A 32 8.38 -2.52 7.39
C VAL A 32 7.41 -1.48 6.83
N LEU A 33 7.61 -0.21 7.18
CA LEU A 33 6.78 0.90 6.71
C LEU A 33 6.95 1.12 5.20
N ASN A 34 8.17 0.96 4.71
CA ASN A 34 8.57 1.23 3.32
C ASN A 34 8.56 0.00 2.42
N VAL A 35 8.02 -1.14 2.88
CA VAL A 35 8.08 -2.42 2.17
C VAL A 35 7.58 -2.34 0.72
N TYR A 36 6.54 -1.56 0.45
CA TYR A 36 6.00 -1.43 -0.90
C TYR A 36 6.99 -0.75 -1.85
N MET A 37 7.63 0.35 -1.43
CA MET A 37 8.65 1.04 -2.20
C MET A 37 9.90 0.17 -2.38
N LEU A 38 10.35 -0.51 -1.33
CA LEU A 38 11.48 -1.44 -1.39
C LEU A 38 11.21 -2.59 -2.37
N ALA A 39 10.02 -3.18 -2.34
CA ALA A 39 9.63 -4.23 -3.28
C ALA A 39 9.59 -3.74 -4.74
N LEU A 40 9.15 -2.49 -4.98
CA LEU A 40 9.22 -1.86 -6.31
C LEU A 40 10.66 -1.69 -6.78
N LEU A 41 11.57 -1.19 -5.93
CA LEU A 41 12.98 -1.01 -6.27
C LEU A 41 13.67 -2.34 -6.56
N LEU A 42 13.42 -3.36 -5.75
CA LEU A 42 13.98 -4.72 -5.95
C LEU A 42 13.52 -5.35 -7.26
N ARG A 43 12.28 -5.10 -7.65
CA ARG A 43 11.70 -5.68 -8.87
C ARG A 43 12.13 -4.95 -10.13
N ASP A 44 12.10 -3.62 -10.11
CA ASP A 44 12.11 -2.79 -11.30
C ASP A 44 13.38 -1.91 -11.42
N SER A 45 14.13 -1.68 -10.35
CA SER A 45 15.36 -0.84 -10.30
C SER A 45 15.23 0.49 -11.05
N PHE A 46 14.10 1.20 -10.89
CA PHE A 46 13.69 2.40 -11.65
C PHE A 46 13.46 2.17 -13.17
N GLY A 47 13.46 0.92 -13.63
CA GLY A 47 13.42 0.60 -15.07
C GLY A 47 12.04 0.66 -15.74
N ARG A 48 10.95 0.88 -14.99
CA ARG A 48 9.62 1.05 -15.58
C ARG A 48 9.50 2.40 -16.29
N ALA A 49 9.32 2.36 -17.59
CA ALA A 49 9.35 3.54 -18.47
C ALA A 49 8.34 4.65 -18.11
N GLN A 50 7.22 4.29 -17.49
CA GLN A 50 6.15 5.24 -17.15
C GLN A 50 6.16 5.65 -15.68
N ASP A 51 6.85 4.93 -14.80
CA ASP A 51 6.97 5.27 -13.39
C ASP A 51 8.05 6.33 -13.18
N GLU A 52 7.84 7.21 -12.23
CA GLU A 52 8.81 8.23 -11.86
C GLU A 52 9.14 8.12 -10.37
N TYR A 53 10.43 8.22 -10.07
CA TYR A 53 10.94 8.31 -8.72
C TYR A 53 11.69 9.63 -8.58
N TRP A 54 11.36 10.39 -7.55
CA TRP A 54 11.94 11.71 -7.31
C TRP A 54 12.54 11.79 -5.92
N ALA A 55 13.70 12.41 -5.82
CA ALA A 55 14.38 12.74 -4.58
C ALA A 55 14.21 14.22 -4.28
N ALA A 56 13.96 14.54 -3.02
CA ALA A 56 14.21 15.87 -2.48
C ALA A 56 15.44 15.79 -1.58
N ARG A 57 16.45 16.62 -1.89
CA ARG A 57 17.73 16.61 -1.20
C ARG A 57 17.96 17.89 -0.42
N ARG A 58 18.42 17.76 0.80
CA ARG A 58 18.90 18.85 1.65
C ARG A 58 20.41 18.71 1.84
N GLU A 59 21.17 19.73 1.45
CA GLU A 59 22.65 19.68 1.48
C GLU A 59 23.24 18.43 0.78
N GLY A 60 22.65 18.04 -0.33
CA GLY A 60 23.06 16.86 -1.11
C GLY A 60 22.62 15.51 -0.54
N ARG A 61 22.05 15.48 0.67
CA ARG A 61 21.54 14.24 1.28
C ARG A 61 20.06 14.05 0.98
N LEU A 62 19.65 12.82 0.77
CA LEU A 62 18.25 12.44 0.56
C LEU A 62 17.44 12.76 1.83
N ALA A 63 16.42 13.60 1.69
CA ALA A 63 15.53 14.05 2.77
C ALA A 63 14.10 13.56 2.60
N ALA A 64 13.65 13.34 1.36
CA ALA A 64 12.37 12.71 1.05
C ALA A 64 12.40 12.06 -0.34
N LEU A 65 11.55 11.06 -0.54
CA LEU A 65 11.31 10.36 -1.80
C LEU A 65 9.85 10.51 -2.23
N LEU A 66 9.62 10.48 -3.54
CA LEU A 66 8.29 10.40 -4.13
C LEU A 66 8.28 9.36 -5.25
N TYR A 67 7.33 8.45 -5.21
CA TYR A 67 6.98 7.58 -6.32
C TYR A 67 5.69 8.07 -6.99
N LEU A 68 5.73 8.20 -8.30
CA LEU A 68 4.59 8.48 -9.18
C LEU A 68 4.40 7.28 -10.10
N GLY A 69 3.52 6.38 -9.72
CA GLY A 69 3.17 5.18 -10.49
C GLY A 69 2.08 5.50 -11.51
N VAL A 70 2.46 5.92 -12.72
CA VAL A 70 1.49 6.34 -13.74
C VAL A 70 0.53 5.20 -14.13
N PRO A 71 0.96 3.96 -14.37
CA PRO A 71 0.02 2.88 -14.69
C PRO A 71 -0.86 2.46 -13.51
N SER A 72 -0.31 2.51 -12.29
CA SER A 72 -1.01 2.06 -11.07
C SER A 72 -1.88 3.13 -10.43
N GLY A 73 -1.63 4.39 -10.75
CA GLY A 73 -2.23 5.53 -10.07
C GLY A 73 -1.79 5.69 -8.60
N ALA A 74 -0.66 5.09 -8.22
CA ALA A 74 -0.15 5.20 -6.85
C ALA A 74 0.85 6.37 -6.73
N VAL A 75 0.62 7.26 -5.76
CA VAL A 75 1.49 8.38 -5.41
C VAL A 75 1.93 8.17 -3.96
N LEU A 76 3.23 7.95 -3.75
CA LEU A 76 3.80 7.56 -2.46
C LEU A 76 4.88 8.56 -2.03
N PRO A 77 4.55 9.59 -1.22
CA PRO A 77 5.54 10.42 -0.55
C PRO A 77 6.12 9.67 0.66
N VAL A 78 7.45 9.69 0.82
CA VAL A 78 8.18 9.07 1.93
C VAL A 78 9.23 10.04 2.47
N GLY A 79 9.33 10.17 3.78
CA GLY A 79 10.29 11.04 4.48
C GLY A 79 9.63 11.77 5.63
N ASP A 80 10.42 12.58 6.34
CA ASP A 80 10.01 13.36 7.51
C ASP A 80 10.40 14.85 7.41
N ASP A 81 11.16 15.25 6.37
CA ASP A 81 11.51 16.64 6.14
C ASP A 81 10.33 17.42 5.54
N LEU A 82 9.77 18.32 6.33
CA LEU A 82 8.59 19.11 5.97
C LEU A 82 8.72 19.85 4.63
N GLU A 83 9.83 20.59 4.44
CA GLU A 83 10.05 21.38 3.21
C GLU A 83 10.27 20.46 2.00
N ALA A 84 11.02 19.36 2.17
CA ALA A 84 11.25 18.39 1.11
C ALA A 84 9.93 17.77 0.63
N LEU A 85 9.06 17.37 1.55
CA LEU A 85 7.74 16.83 1.23
C LEU A 85 6.82 17.86 0.55
N GLN A 86 6.86 19.12 1.00
CA GLN A 86 6.13 20.21 0.36
C GLN A 86 6.62 20.46 -1.08
N ARG A 87 7.94 20.45 -1.30
CA ARG A 87 8.55 20.63 -2.63
C ARG A 87 8.18 19.47 -3.58
N LEU A 88 8.13 18.23 -3.06
CA LEU A 88 7.65 17.09 -3.82
C LEU A 88 6.14 17.20 -4.13
N GLY A 89 5.35 17.81 -3.26
CA GLY A 89 3.95 18.12 -3.51
C GLY A 89 3.75 19.14 -4.65
N ASP A 90 4.58 20.21 -4.69
CA ASP A 90 4.58 21.16 -5.80
C ASP A 90 4.99 20.48 -7.12
N LEU A 91 6.02 19.65 -7.11
CA LEU A 91 6.45 18.85 -8.27
C LEU A 91 5.33 17.92 -8.78
N ALA A 92 4.71 17.16 -7.88
CA ALA A 92 3.64 16.23 -8.23
C ALA A 92 2.44 16.95 -8.85
N ARG A 93 2.13 18.16 -8.37
CA ARG A 93 1.08 19.01 -8.93
C ARG A 93 1.37 19.38 -10.39
N GLU A 94 2.60 19.77 -10.70
CA GLU A 94 3.02 20.09 -12.08
C GLU A 94 2.96 18.87 -13.01
N ARG A 95 2.99 17.68 -12.44
CA ARG A 95 2.95 16.40 -13.14
C ARG A 95 1.60 15.69 -13.07
N ALA A 96 0.60 16.32 -12.46
CA ALA A 96 -0.71 15.69 -12.21
C ALA A 96 -1.41 15.20 -13.50
N GLU A 97 -1.19 15.87 -14.64
CA GLU A 97 -1.73 15.46 -15.95
C GLU A 97 -1.19 14.10 -16.45
N ARG A 98 -0.05 13.64 -15.92
CA ARG A 98 0.51 12.33 -16.24
C ARG A 98 -0.13 11.19 -15.46
N LEU A 99 -0.76 11.50 -14.33
CA LEU A 99 -1.45 10.51 -13.51
C LEU A 99 -2.73 10.03 -14.24
N PRO A 100 -3.14 8.78 -14.05
CA PRO A 100 -4.40 8.32 -14.59
C PRO A 100 -5.56 9.10 -13.94
N ARG A 101 -6.69 9.14 -14.63
CA ARG A 101 -7.91 9.80 -14.13
C ARG A 101 -8.24 9.44 -12.68
N ARG A 102 -7.93 8.20 -12.28
CA ARG A 102 -8.10 7.71 -10.92
C ARG A 102 -6.75 7.35 -10.34
N PHE A 103 -6.42 8.01 -9.26
CA PHE A 103 -5.17 7.80 -8.55
C PHE A 103 -5.37 7.93 -7.04
N GLN A 104 -4.37 7.51 -6.29
CA GLN A 104 -4.38 7.61 -4.83
C GLN A 104 -3.05 8.16 -4.32
N VAL A 105 -3.11 9.03 -3.31
CA VAL A 105 -1.95 9.40 -2.51
C VAL A 105 -2.01 8.60 -1.22
N VAL A 106 -0.96 7.83 -0.93
CA VAL A 106 -0.96 6.93 0.22
C VAL A 106 0.40 6.90 0.89
N GLY A 107 0.43 6.89 2.24
CA GLY A 107 1.68 6.87 2.99
C GLY A 107 1.48 7.15 4.48
N ALA A 108 2.60 7.24 5.20
CA ALA A 108 2.60 7.71 6.58
C ALA A 108 1.93 9.08 6.65
N ARG A 109 1.06 9.29 7.65
CA ARG A 109 0.27 10.52 7.78
C ARG A 109 1.15 11.78 7.82
N ASP A 110 2.30 11.68 8.47
CA ASP A 110 3.22 12.79 8.63
C ASP A 110 3.98 13.13 7.33
N ALA A 111 4.10 12.18 6.39
CA ALA A 111 4.63 12.43 5.05
C ALA A 111 3.53 12.94 4.10
N VAL A 112 2.33 12.35 4.16
CA VAL A 112 1.20 12.70 3.28
C VAL A 112 0.69 14.11 3.60
N GLY A 113 0.63 14.53 4.87
CA GLY A 113 0.11 15.84 5.27
C GLY A 113 0.80 17.00 4.55
N PRO A 114 2.10 17.22 4.75
CA PRO A 114 2.85 18.30 4.10
C PRO A 114 2.85 18.22 2.56
N PHE A 115 2.90 17.01 2.02
CA PHE A 115 2.82 16.79 0.58
C PHE A 115 1.48 17.28 0.01
N ILE A 116 0.36 16.92 0.62
CA ILE A 116 -0.98 17.30 0.16
C ILE A 116 -1.23 18.81 0.30
N GLU A 117 -0.70 19.48 1.30
CA GLU A 117 -0.83 20.96 1.43
C GLU A 117 -0.41 21.71 0.16
N ARG A 118 0.56 21.16 -0.58
CA ARG A 118 1.06 21.74 -1.83
C ARG A 118 0.40 21.13 -3.06
N PHE A 119 0.23 19.81 -3.07
CA PHE A 119 -0.37 19.08 -4.19
C PHE A 119 -1.81 19.54 -4.46
N ALA A 120 -2.63 19.70 -3.41
CA ALA A 120 -4.04 20.06 -3.54
C ALA A 120 -4.34 21.53 -3.84
N ARG A 121 -3.33 22.40 -3.95
CA ARG A 121 -3.54 23.85 -4.24
C ARG A 121 -4.22 24.16 -5.57
N THR A 122 -4.40 23.17 -6.44
CA THR A 122 -5.12 23.31 -7.72
C THR A 122 -6.63 23.16 -7.61
N GLY A 123 -7.17 22.96 -6.40
CA GLY A 123 -8.59 22.66 -6.20
C GLY A 123 -8.93 21.18 -6.38
N LEU A 124 -7.94 20.29 -6.51
CA LEU A 124 -8.15 18.85 -6.50
C LEU A 124 -8.67 18.40 -5.13
N VAL A 125 -9.92 17.98 -5.09
CA VAL A 125 -10.57 17.46 -3.88
C VAL A 125 -10.57 15.93 -3.95
N PRO A 126 -10.07 15.23 -2.92
CA PRO A 126 -10.16 13.79 -2.90
C PRO A 126 -11.63 13.34 -2.80
N ARG A 127 -11.97 12.29 -3.54
CA ARG A 127 -13.28 11.63 -3.44
C ARG A 127 -13.45 10.95 -2.07
N LEU A 128 -12.36 10.36 -1.58
CA LEU A 128 -12.29 9.75 -0.25
C LEU A 128 -10.97 10.15 0.42
N ASP A 129 -11.05 10.43 1.71
CA ASP A 129 -9.91 10.64 2.60
C ASP A 129 -10.05 9.68 3.77
N ARG A 130 -9.11 8.76 3.90
CA ARG A 130 -9.13 7.68 4.89
C ARG A 130 -7.96 7.82 5.86
N MET A 131 -8.28 8.07 7.11
CA MET A 131 -7.35 7.89 8.22
C MET A 131 -7.25 6.41 8.54
N GLN A 132 -6.03 5.92 8.71
CA GLN A 132 -5.75 4.49 8.83
C GLN A 132 -4.67 4.26 9.89
N ILE A 133 -4.58 3.01 10.33
CA ILE A 133 -3.52 2.52 11.19
C ILE A 133 -2.68 1.55 10.37
N TYR A 134 -1.38 1.84 10.21
CA TYR A 134 -0.42 0.86 9.73
C TYR A 134 -0.06 -0.06 10.88
N MET A 135 -0.23 -1.36 10.69
CA MET A 135 0.01 -2.36 11.73
C MET A 135 1.06 -3.36 11.28
N SER A 136 1.86 -3.85 12.21
CA SER A 136 2.89 -4.86 11.97
C SER A 136 2.79 -6.04 12.93
N LEU A 137 3.28 -7.19 12.48
CA LEU A 137 3.36 -8.43 13.25
C LEU A 137 4.74 -9.04 13.05
N ALA A 138 5.45 -9.30 14.16
CA ALA A 138 6.66 -10.11 14.20
C ALA A 138 6.33 -11.56 14.57
N PRO A 139 7.14 -12.56 14.18
CA PRO A 139 6.86 -13.98 14.40
C PRO A 139 6.54 -14.33 15.84
N GLU A 140 7.30 -13.79 16.80
CA GLU A 140 7.16 -14.05 18.24
C GLU A 140 5.87 -13.49 18.86
N ARG A 141 5.18 -12.60 18.15
CA ARG A 141 3.90 -12.05 18.58
C ARG A 141 2.70 -12.80 18.03
N LEU A 142 2.90 -13.69 17.05
CA LEU A 142 1.82 -14.49 16.46
C LEU A 142 1.17 -15.37 17.53
N ARG A 143 -0.11 -15.14 17.78
CA ARG A 143 -0.87 -15.91 18.77
C ARG A 143 -1.17 -17.31 18.25
N PRO A 144 -1.22 -18.33 19.15
CA PRO A 144 -1.59 -19.69 18.77
C PRO A 144 -2.95 -19.75 18.08
N PHE A 145 -3.04 -20.61 17.08
CA PHE A 145 -4.26 -20.88 16.31
C PHE A 145 -4.21 -22.29 15.71
N ASP A 146 -5.38 -22.79 15.30
CA ASP A 146 -5.49 -24.07 14.58
C ASP A 146 -5.06 -23.88 13.13
N ARG A 147 -4.07 -24.64 12.69
CA ARG A 147 -3.53 -24.56 11.32
C ARG A 147 -4.63 -24.75 10.26
N LEU A 148 -4.41 -24.17 9.10
CA LEU A 148 -5.36 -24.11 7.99
C LEU A 148 -4.70 -24.59 6.69
N ALA A 149 -4.70 -25.89 6.46
CA ALA A 149 -4.10 -26.48 5.26
C ALA A 149 -4.84 -26.06 3.97
N GLU A 150 -6.13 -25.79 4.06
CA GLU A 150 -7.02 -25.45 2.94
C GLU A 150 -6.81 -24.02 2.39
N LEU A 151 -6.05 -23.15 3.08
CA LEU A 151 -5.67 -21.86 2.53
C LEU A 151 -4.73 -22.10 1.34
N ARG A 152 -5.09 -21.63 0.16
CA ARG A 152 -4.32 -21.85 -1.07
C ARG A 152 -4.27 -20.63 -1.96
N PRO A 153 -3.27 -20.49 -2.84
CA PRO A 153 -3.29 -19.48 -3.89
C PRO A 153 -4.53 -19.63 -4.79
N ALA A 154 -5.05 -18.50 -5.25
CA ALA A 154 -6.04 -18.48 -6.31
C ALA A 154 -5.42 -18.92 -7.63
N GLY A 155 -6.20 -19.62 -8.44
CA GLY A 155 -5.83 -20.01 -9.79
C GLY A 155 -6.88 -19.58 -10.81
N SER A 156 -6.69 -19.92 -12.09
CA SER A 156 -7.62 -19.54 -13.17
C SER A 156 -9.05 -20.01 -12.94
N ALA A 157 -9.24 -21.14 -12.28
CA ALA A 157 -10.57 -21.66 -11.93
C ALA A 157 -11.31 -20.82 -10.86
N ASP A 158 -10.58 -19.95 -10.15
CA ASP A 158 -11.14 -19.10 -9.09
C ASP A 158 -11.49 -17.68 -9.59
N LEU A 159 -11.35 -17.41 -10.89
CA LEU A 159 -11.47 -16.07 -11.46
C LEU A 159 -12.77 -15.36 -11.04
N ASP A 160 -13.90 -16.01 -11.16
CA ASP A 160 -15.19 -15.40 -10.81
C ASP A 160 -15.27 -15.14 -9.30
N LEU A 161 -14.71 -16.03 -8.48
CA LEU A 161 -14.66 -15.85 -7.03
C LEU A 161 -13.77 -14.67 -6.61
N VAL A 162 -12.60 -14.54 -7.23
CA VAL A 162 -11.67 -13.41 -7.03
C VAL A 162 -12.30 -12.10 -7.49
N HIS A 163 -12.90 -12.10 -8.67
CA HIS A 163 -13.59 -10.95 -9.26
C HIS A 163 -14.74 -10.46 -8.37
N GLU A 164 -15.67 -11.33 -7.99
CA GLU A 164 -16.84 -10.97 -7.18
C GLU A 164 -16.46 -10.53 -5.76
N SER A 165 -15.60 -11.29 -5.08
CA SER A 165 -15.18 -10.96 -3.73
C SER A 165 -14.34 -9.69 -3.66
N GLY A 166 -13.50 -9.45 -4.65
CA GLY A 166 -12.72 -8.22 -4.77
C GLY A 166 -13.59 -6.99 -5.05
N ALA A 167 -14.64 -7.14 -5.87
CA ALA A 167 -15.59 -6.05 -6.12
C ALA A 167 -16.39 -5.71 -4.86
N SER A 168 -16.88 -6.72 -4.15
CA SER A 168 -17.60 -6.53 -2.88
C SER A 168 -16.75 -5.82 -1.83
N LEU A 169 -15.49 -6.24 -1.68
CA LEU A 169 -14.54 -5.55 -0.78
C LEU A 169 -14.36 -4.08 -1.16
N ARG A 170 -14.13 -3.78 -2.45
CA ARG A 170 -13.95 -2.40 -2.90
C ARG A 170 -15.20 -1.55 -2.72
N ALA A 171 -16.39 -2.13 -2.94
CA ALA A 171 -17.64 -1.44 -2.70
C ALA A 171 -17.81 -1.06 -1.22
N GLU A 172 -17.41 -1.95 -0.30
CA GLU A 172 -17.44 -1.67 1.14
C GLU A 172 -16.39 -0.66 1.59
N GLU A 173 -15.16 -0.75 1.08
CA GLU A 173 -14.04 0.10 1.55
C GLU A 173 -13.94 1.44 0.82
N LEU A 174 -14.22 1.45 -0.49
CA LEU A 174 -14.04 2.59 -1.36
C LEU A 174 -15.37 3.21 -1.83
N GLU A 175 -16.52 2.71 -1.35
CA GLU A 175 -17.85 3.23 -1.72
C GLU A 175 -18.07 3.23 -3.25
N GLU A 176 -17.47 2.26 -3.94
CA GLU A 176 -17.53 2.15 -5.39
C GLU A 176 -17.38 0.71 -5.87
N ASP A 177 -18.33 0.28 -6.68
CA ASP A 177 -18.25 -1.01 -7.35
C ASP A 177 -17.41 -0.90 -8.65
N PRO A 178 -16.21 -1.49 -8.70
CA PRO A 178 -15.33 -1.39 -9.87
C PRO A 178 -15.93 -2.02 -11.13
N ARG A 179 -16.91 -2.91 -10.99
CA ARG A 179 -17.64 -3.53 -12.11
C ARG A 179 -18.53 -2.53 -12.85
N GLN A 180 -18.92 -1.43 -12.19
CA GLN A 180 -19.72 -0.35 -12.78
C GLN A 180 -18.85 0.76 -13.39
N VAL A 181 -17.57 0.81 -13.03
CA VAL A 181 -16.64 1.86 -13.45
C VAL A 181 -15.93 1.52 -14.74
N ASP A 182 -15.23 0.40 -14.75
CA ASP A 182 -14.53 -0.19 -15.90
C ASP A 182 -14.54 -1.71 -15.76
N PRO A 183 -15.64 -2.37 -16.19
CA PRO A 183 -15.78 -3.82 -16.04
C PRO A 183 -14.65 -4.62 -16.68
N ALA A 184 -14.19 -4.17 -17.86
CA ALA A 184 -13.19 -4.87 -18.63
C ALA A 184 -11.79 -4.77 -17.97
N ALA A 185 -11.39 -3.59 -17.54
CA ALA A 185 -10.13 -3.40 -16.81
C ALA A 185 -10.15 -4.14 -15.47
N TYR A 186 -11.30 -4.12 -14.78
CA TYR A 186 -11.41 -4.82 -13.52
C TYR A 186 -11.32 -6.34 -13.67
N ARG A 187 -11.94 -6.93 -14.72
CA ARG A 187 -11.82 -8.36 -15.02
C ARG A 187 -10.38 -8.75 -15.36
N ARG A 188 -9.70 -7.97 -16.21
CA ARG A 188 -8.26 -8.22 -16.51
C ARG A 188 -7.40 -8.22 -15.24
N ARG A 189 -7.67 -7.30 -14.31
CA ARG A 189 -6.97 -7.26 -13.01
C ARG A 189 -7.20 -8.52 -12.19
N ALA A 190 -8.44 -9.04 -12.14
CA ALA A 190 -8.73 -10.30 -11.46
C ALA A 190 -8.02 -11.50 -12.12
N GLU A 191 -7.90 -11.50 -13.45
CA GLU A 191 -7.12 -12.50 -14.20
C GLU A 191 -5.63 -12.44 -13.85
N GLU A 192 -5.07 -11.23 -13.70
CA GLU A 192 -3.70 -11.02 -13.24
C GLU A 192 -3.50 -11.51 -11.80
N GLU A 193 -4.41 -11.18 -10.89
CA GLU A 193 -4.38 -11.68 -9.50
C GLU A 193 -4.37 -13.21 -9.42
N CYS A 194 -5.16 -13.89 -10.25
CA CYS A 194 -5.19 -15.35 -10.34
C CYS A 194 -3.90 -15.94 -10.94
N ARG A 195 -3.33 -15.28 -11.96
CA ARG A 195 -2.09 -15.72 -12.61
C ARG A 195 -0.89 -15.57 -11.71
N ASP A 196 -0.79 -14.46 -11.00
CA ASP A 196 0.36 -14.12 -10.17
C ASP A 196 0.40 -14.92 -8.85
N GLY A 197 -0.73 -15.50 -8.42
CA GLY A 197 -0.82 -16.37 -7.24
C GLY A 197 -0.63 -15.66 -5.90
N TYR A 198 -0.65 -14.32 -5.89
CA TYR A 198 -0.49 -13.53 -4.66
C TYR A 198 -1.79 -13.36 -3.86
N THR A 199 -2.93 -13.76 -4.42
CA THR A 199 -4.21 -13.82 -3.71
C THR A 199 -4.45 -15.22 -3.18
N LEU A 200 -4.69 -15.35 -1.88
CA LEU A 200 -4.95 -16.60 -1.20
C LEU A 200 -6.43 -16.70 -0.84
N LEU A 201 -6.97 -17.88 -0.98
CA LEU A 201 -8.39 -18.19 -0.74
C LEU A 201 -8.53 -19.35 0.24
N TRP A 202 -9.51 -19.25 1.13
CA TRP A 202 -10.08 -20.36 1.87
C TRP A 202 -11.53 -20.54 1.47
N VAL A 203 -11.80 -21.63 0.73
CA VAL A 203 -13.11 -21.97 0.22
C VAL A 203 -13.62 -23.19 0.97
N GLY A 204 -14.82 -23.14 1.49
CA GLY A 204 -15.53 -24.28 2.10
C GLY A 204 -16.65 -24.79 1.23
N ALA A 205 -17.41 -25.79 1.71
CA ALA A 205 -18.58 -26.29 1.02
C ALA A 205 -19.69 -25.24 0.83
N ASP A 206 -19.69 -24.23 1.69
CA ASP A 206 -20.61 -23.09 1.72
C ASP A 206 -20.07 -21.83 1.01
N GLY A 207 -18.99 -21.96 0.22
CA GLY A 207 -18.38 -20.90 -0.56
C GLY A 207 -17.14 -20.27 0.08
N LEU A 208 -16.82 -19.04 -0.33
CA LEU A 208 -15.67 -18.29 0.18
C LEU A 208 -15.83 -17.98 1.66
N ARG A 209 -14.81 -18.32 2.45
CA ARG A 209 -14.71 -18.02 3.88
C ARG A 209 -13.75 -16.88 4.16
N PHE A 210 -12.65 -16.84 3.40
CA PHE A 210 -11.59 -15.83 3.58
C PHE A 210 -10.83 -15.64 2.27
N ARG A 211 -10.43 -14.40 1.98
CA ARG A 211 -9.40 -14.06 1.01
C ARG A 211 -8.45 -13.02 1.59
N ALA A 212 -7.23 -13.01 1.10
CA ALA A 212 -6.26 -11.93 1.28
C ALA A 212 -5.24 -11.95 0.15
N SER A 213 -4.61 -10.82 -0.12
CA SER A 213 -3.57 -10.70 -1.14
C SER A 213 -2.27 -10.19 -0.53
N VAL A 214 -1.13 -10.58 -1.09
CA VAL A 214 0.19 -10.04 -0.76
C VAL A 214 0.51 -8.94 -1.78
N SER A 215 0.55 -7.69 -1.34
CA SER A 215 0.77 -6.53 -2.21
C SER A 215 2.24 -6.15 -2.37
N ALA A 216 3.08 -6.52 -1.40
CA ALA A 216 4.52 -6.33 -1.44
C ALA A 216 5.21 -7.41 -0.61
N LEU A 217 6.42 -7.82 -1.05
CA LEU A 217 7.20 -8.85 -0.38
C LEU A 217 8.69 -8.55 -0.52
N THR A 218 9.36 -8.45 0.63
CA THR A 218 10.82 -8.39 0.76
C THR A 218 11.28 -9.38 1.83
N ALA A 219 12.58 -9.51 2.05
CA ALA A 219 13.10 -10.32 3.16
C ALA A 219 12.75 -9.73 4.54
N ASP A 220 12.54 -8.43 4.63
CA ASP A 220 12.26 -7.74 5.90
C ASP A 220 10.76 -7.67 6.21
N ALA A 221 9.91 -7.54 5.21
CA ALA A 221 8.47 -7.46 5.43
C ALA A 221 7.64 -8.01 4.26
N ALA A 222 6.41 -8.44 4.59
CA ALA A 222 5.35 -8.76 3.64
C ALA A 222 4.12 -7.92 3.93
N GLN A 223 3.64 -7.15 2.95
CA GLN A 223 2.42 -6.35 3.09
C GLN A 223 1.21 -7.12 2.60
N VAL A 224 0.23 -7.29 3.49
CA VAL A 224 -1.06 -7.91 3.18
C VAL A 224 -2.11 -6.85 2.88
N SER A 225 -2.91 -7.10 1.88
CA SER A 225 -4.01 -6.26 1.43
C SER A 225 -5.24 -7.11 1.06
N GLY A 226 -6.36 -6.48 0.79
CA GLY A 226 -7.53 -7.17 0.25
C GLY A 226 -8.09 -8.26 1.16
N VAL A 227 -7.97 -8.10 2.48
CA VAL A 227 -8.49 -9.04 3.48
C VAL A 227 -10.00 -8.96 3.50
N TYR A 228 -10.66 -10.07 3.18
CA TYR A 228 -12.13 -10.09 3.10
C TYR A 228 -12.71 -11.41 3.58
N THR A 229 -13.82 -11.30 4.29
CA THR A 229 -14.73 -12.39 4.64
C THR A 229 -16.15 -11.95 4.25
N PRO A 230 -16.84 -12.69 3.39
CA PRO A 230 -18.20 -12.35 2.97
C PRO A 230 -19.14 -12.12 4.16
N PRO A 231 -20.10 -11.18 4.08
CA PRO A 231 -20.99 -10.85 5.20
C PRO A 231 -21.64 -12.04 5.86
N ALA A 232 -22.14 -13.01 5.08
CA ALA A 232 -22.78 -14.23 5.57
C ALA A 232 -21.82 -15.17 6.33
N GLN A 233 -20.51 -14.96 6.21
CA GLN A 233 -19.47 -15.78 6.84
C GLN A 233 -18.78 -15.06 8.02
N ARG A 234 -19.16 -13.83 8.33
CA ARG A 234 -18.57 -13.04 9.44
C ARG A 234 -18.99 -13.60 10.80
N GLY A 235 -18.25 -13.25 11.83
CA GLY A 235 -18.51 -13.69 13.21
C GLY A 235 -18.10 -15.12 13.53
N ARG A 236 -17.62 -15.91 12.54
CA ARG A 236 -17.26 -17.34 12.68
C ARG A 236 -15.75 -17.59 12.88
N GLY A 237 -14.94 -16.52 13.04
CA GLY A 237 -13.49 -16.63 13.25
C GLY A 237 -12.65 -16.87 11.98
N TYR A 238 -13.27 -16.91 10.79
CA TYR A 238 -12.57 -17.22 9.53
C TYR A 238 -11.45 -16.21 9.19
N ALA A 239 -11.71 -14.91 9.35
CA ALA A 239 -10.69 -13.87 9.11
C ALA A 239 -9.48 -14.08 10.03
N ARG A 240 -9.69 -14.36 11.33
CA ARG A 240 -8.59 -14.60 12.27
C ARG A 240 -7.77 -15.82 11.86
N ARG A 241 -8.42 -16.95 11.60
CA ARG A 241 -7.72 -18.20 11.26
C ARG A 241 -7.00 -18.10 9.91
N GLY A 242 -7.66 -17.57 8.88
CA GLY A 242 -7.08 -17.39 7.55
C GLY A 242 -5.87 -16.44 7.58
N MET A 243 -5.99 -15.33 8.28
CA MET A 243 -4.90 -14.34 8.40
C MET A 243 -3.72 -14.90 9.23
N SER A 244 -3.98 -15.65 10.32
CA SER A 244 -2.91 -16.29 11.10
C SER A 244 -2.14 -17.32 10.27
N GLU A 245 -2.83 -18.13 9.47
CA GLU A 245 -2.18 -19.10 8.57
C GLU A 245 -1.35 -18.38 7.49
N LEU A 246 -1.91 -17.30 6.89
CA LEU A 246 -1.16 -16.49 5.92
C LEU A 246 0.11 -15.91 6.54
N CYS A 247 0.02 -15.32 7.73
CA CYS A 247 1.21 -14.80 8.43
C CYS A 247 2.27 -15.88 8.67
N THR A 248 1.85 -17.08 9.10
CA THR A 248 2.79 -18.21 9.29
C THR A 248 3.58 -18.52 8.02
N ARG A 249 2.90 -18.57 6.87
CA ARG A 249 3.57 -18.83 5.58
C ARG A 249 4.46 -17.68 5.13
N LEU A 250 4.06 -16.45 5.40
CA LEU A 250 4.87 -15.28 5.06
C LEU A 250 6.14 -15.19 5.91
N PHE A 251 6.12 -15.64 7.16
CA PHE A 251 7.30 -15.70 8.01
C PHE A 251 8.39 -16.67 7.54
N GLU A 252 8.07 -17.59 6.63
CA GLU A 252 9.09 -18.41 5.95
C GLU A 252 9.97 -17.58 5.00
N ARG A 253 9.52 -16.37 4.62
CA ARG A 253 10.14 -15.52 3.59
C ARG A 253 10.41 -14.09 4.04
N SER A 254 9.83 -13.65 5.14
CA SER A 254 9.91 -12.27 5.64
C SER A 254 9.98 -12.22 7.15
N ARG A 255 10.68 -11.24 7.68
CA ARG A 255 10.84 -11.03 9.13
C ARG A 255 9.61 -10.45 9.80
N ALA A 256 8.78 -9.73 9.05
CA ALA A 256 7.55 -9.12 9.56
C ALA A 256 6.41 -9.24 8.54
N VAL A 257 5.16 -9.19 9.03
CA VAL A 257 3.96 -9.01 8.20
C VAL A 257 3.32 -7.69 8.58
N CYS A 258 2.90 -6.91 7.58
CA CYS A 258 2.28 -5.61 7.80
C CYS A 258 1.02 -5.43 6.95
N LEU A 259 0.17 -4.50 7.35
CA LEU A 259 -1.03 -4.09 6.65
C LEU A 259 -1.43 -2.69 7.13
N PHE A 260 -2.36 -2.05 6.43
CA PHE A 260 -3.05 -0.87 6.96
C PHE A 260 -4.56 -1.09 6.95
N VAL A 261 -5.25 -0.48 7.89
CA VAL A 261 -6.69 -0.64 8.12
C VAL A 261 -7.31 0.69 8.46
N ASN A 262 -8.52 0.96 7.97
CA ASN A 262 -9.26 2.18 8.31
C ASN A 262 -9.48 2.26 9.83
N ASP A 263 -9.25 3.40 10.43
CA ASP A 263 -9.32 3.62 11.89
C ASP A 263 -10.73 3.41 12.45
N PHE A 264 -11.75 3.58 11.62
CA PHE A 264 -13.15 3.29 11.96
C PHE A 264 -13.54 1.80 11.82
N ASN A 265 -12.68 0.94 11.23
CA ASN A 265 -12.97 -0.49 11.05
C ASN A 265 -12.63 -1.29 12.33
N ALA A 266 -13.34 -0.99 13.41
CA ALA A 266 -13.13 -1.63 14.71
C ALA A 266 -13.16 -3.17 14.65
N PRO A 267 -14.04 -3.84 13.87
CA PRO A 267 -14.02 -5.30 13.76
C PRO A 267 -12.71 -5.85 13.19
N ALA A 268 -12.16 -5.26 12.13
CA ALA A 268 -10.90 -5.70 11.53
C ALA A 268 -9.72 -5.44 12.47
N ILE A 269 -9.65 -4.26 13.10
CA ILE A 269 -8.62 -3.91 14.08
C ILE A 269 -8.63 -4.93 15.24
N ALA A 270 -9.81 -5.29 15.74
CA ALA A 270 -9.93 -6.28 16.81
C ALA A 270 -9.43 -7.68 16.38
N VAL A 271 -9.67 -8.08 15.12
CA VAL A 271 -9.12 -9.33 14.56
C VAL A 271 -7.61 -9.27 14.52
N TYR A 272 -7.02 -8.21 13.97
CA TYR A 272 -5.55 -8.07 13.84
C TYR A 272 -4.86 -8.05 15.21
N ARG A 273 -5.39 -7.31 16.17
CA ARG A 273 -4.85 -7.30 17.55
C ARG A 273 -4.94 -8.67 18.23
N ARG A 274 -6.00 -9.44 17.98
CA ARG A 274 -6.14 -10.82 18.48
C ARG A 274 -5.17 -11.81 17.82
N ILE A 275 -4.69 -11.54 16.62
CA ILE A 275 -3.64 -12.30 15.96
C ILE A 275 -2.28 -11.97 16.58
N GLY A 276 -2.06 -10.74 17.03
CA GLY A 276 -0.83 -10.25 17.62
C GLY A 276 -0.24 -9.02 16.94
N PHE A 277 -0.93 -8.46 15.93
CA PHE A 277 -0.52 -7.20 15.31
C PHE A 277 -0.52 -6.04 16.33
N VAL A 278 0.41 -5.13 16.14
CA VAL A 278 0.53 -3.88 16.91
C VAL A 278 0.49 -2.69 15.95
N ASP A 279 0.08 -1.55 16.48
CA ASP A 279 0.11 -0.30 15.76
C ASP A 279 1.58 0.08 15.49
N HIS A 280 1.92 0.39 14.24
CA HIS A 280 3.27 0.75 13.81
C HIS A 280 3.39 2.24 13.48
N ALA A 281 2.47 2.76 12.66
CA ALA A 281 2.43 4.17 12.31
C ALA A 281 1.01 4.64 11.97
N PRO A 282 0.71 5.95 12.17
CA PRO A 282 -0.46 6.57 11.56
C PRO A 282 -0.32 6.58 10.04
N TRP A 283 -1.40 6.21 9.33
CA TRP A 283 -1.41 6.10 7.88
C TRP A 283 -2.55 6.90 7.27
N ARG A 284 -2.42 7.32 6.01
CA ARG A 284 -3.46 8.08 5.30
C ARG A 284 -3.51 7.70 3.84
N SER A 285 -4.73 7.56 3.30
CA SER A 285 -4.97 7.32 1.87
C SER A 285 -6.03 8.29 1.35
N LEU A 286 -5.68 9.03 0.30
CA LEU A 286 -6.59 9.93 -0.40
C LEU A 286 -6.83 9.40 -1.81
N PHE A 287 -8.09 9.24 -2.19
CA PHE A 287 -8.48 8.73 -3.50
C PHE A 287 -9.06 9.85 -4.35
N TYR A 288 -8.55 10.02 -5.54
CA TYR A 288 -8.93 11.06 -6.49
C TYR A 288 -9.64 10.48 -7.72
N ASP A 289 -10.57 11.24 -8.27
CA ASP A 289 -11.18 11.01 -9.57
C ASP A 289 -11.29 12.37 -10.30
N THR A 290 -10.44 12.59 -11.30
CA THR A 290 -10.35 13.87 -12.05
C THR A 290 -11.43 14.02 -13.12
N SER A 291 -12.41 13.13 -13.17
CA SER A 291 -13.54 13.22 -14.11
C SER A 291 -14.71 14.04 -13.61
N ARG A 292 -14.61 14.57 -12.41
CA ARG A 292 -15.64 15.39 -11.77
C ARG A 292 -15.26 16.85 -11.76
#